data_10fb879025bbb1c6d5543554b4f69cac
#
_entry.id   10fb879025bbb1c6d5543554b4f69cac
#
_cell.length_a   1.000
_cell.length_b   1.000
_cell.length_c   1.000
_cell.angle_alpha   90.00
_cell.angle_beta   90.00
_cell.angle_gamma   90.00
#
_symmetry.space_group_name_H-M   'P 1'
#
loop_
_entity.id
_entity.type
_entity.pdbx_description
1 polymer ?
#
loop_
_entity_poly.entity_id
_entity_poly.type
_entity_poly.pdbx_seq_one_letter_code
_entity_poly.pdbx_strand_id
1 'polypeptide(L)'
;GSEMCIRDSAGVIGYFLSCALVGILAVGSVRTGLPTLVQSRLAFGYHGNKLPTFFGYLANMGWKVTLLSMATTTLADLVANLVPGLLNDKGMPVAGCTLGCFAVVLLLTMSGAIYGHQLIIKIEKAIAWLTGIFTIVYLFFFIPNINFSALSSAPSGSFATFVGGIVLSMTMVGLGFLNYGGDYARYLPRKTPARGVIFWTTTGIAVPVSVLLILGVMLAV
;
A
#
# COMPACT_ATOMS: atom_id res chain seq x y z
N GLY A 1 1.42 -0.03 -28.59
CA GLY A 1 0.17 0.49 -28.00
C GLY A 1 -0.68 -0.57 -27.30
N SER A 2 -0.79 -1.79 -27.87
CA SER A 2 -1.65 -2.82 -27.27
C SER A 2 -1.09 -3.47 -26.01
N GLU A 3 0.18 -3.45 -25.78
CA GLU A 3 0.88 -4.24 -24.77
C GLU A 3 1.11 -3.54 -23.44
N MET A 4 1.30 -2.26 -23.48
CA MET A 4 1.27 -1.45 -22.28
C MET A 4 -0.14 -1.47 -21.67
N CYS A 5 -1.17 -1.37 -22.52
CA CYS A 5 -2.55 -1.60 -22.09
C CYS A 5 -2.77 -2.98 -21.46
N ILE A 6 -2.11 -4.03 -21.96
CA ILE A 6 -2.21 -5.38 -21.39
C ILE A 6 -1.53 -5.45 -20.01
N ARG A 7 -0.35 -4.88 -19.85
CA ARG A 7 0.39 -4.88 -18.58
C ARG A 7 -0.28 -4.01 -17.53
N ASP A 8 -0.75 -2.82 -17.93
CA ASP A 8 -1.46 -1.90 -17.04
C ASP A 8 -2.84 -2.45 -16.65
N SER A 9 -3.56 -3.03 -17.61
CA SER A 9 -4.83 -3.68 -17.32
C SER A 9 -4.65 -4.91 -16.41
N ALA A 10 -3.57 -5.70 -16.58
CA ALA A 10 -3.25 -6.78 -15.66
C ALA A 10 -3.06 -6.26 -14.23
N GLY A 11 -2.30 -5.17 -14.05
CA GLY A 11 -2.11 -4.54 -12.76
C GLY A 11 -3.40 -4.05 -12.11
N VAL A 12 -4.19 -3.30 -12.88
CA VAL A 12 -5.48 -2.78 -12.41
C VAL A 12 -6.45 -3.92 -12.07
N ILE A 13 -6.58 -4.92 -12.93
CA ILE A 13 -7.43 -6.09 -12.68
C ILE A 13 -6.99 -6.80 -11.39
N GLY A 14 -5.69 -7.01 -11.19
CA GLY A 14 -5.14 -7.64 -9.99
C GLY A 14 -5.48 -6.85 -8.72
N TYR A 15 -5.35 -5.53 -8.75
CA TYR A 15 -5.72 -4.68 -7.62
C TYR A 15 -7.20 -4.75 -7.30
N PHE A 16 -8.08 -4.60 -8.30
CA PHE A 16 -9.52 -4.66 -8.06
C PHE A 16 -9.97 -6.03 -7.54
N LEU A 17 -9.47 -7.13 -8.09
CA LEU A 17 -9.79 -8.48 -7.65
C LEU A 17 -9.35 -8.71 -6.20
N SER A 18 -8.11 -8.40 -5.86
CA SER A 18 -7.59 -8.62 -4.51
C SER A 18 -8.22 -7.70 -3.48
N CYS A 19 -8.46 -6.43 -3.81
CA CYS A 19 -9.14 -5.50 -2.91
C CYS A 19 -10.63 -5.85 -2.70
N ALA A 20 -11.28 -6.46 -3.71
CA ALA A 20 -12.64 -6.98 -3.54
C ALA A 20 -12.67 -8.13 -2.52
N LEU A 21 -11.67 -9.02 -2.53
CA LEU A 21 -11.53 -10.07 -1.51
C LEU A 21 -11.36 -9.48 -0.11
N VAL A 22 -10.54 -8.43 0.04
CA VAL A 22 -10.42 -7.69 1.31
C VAL A 22 -11.76 -7.13 1.76
N GLY A 23 -12.52 -6.51 0.84
CA GLY A 23 -13.85 -5.98 1.11
C GLY A 23 -14.85 -7.05 1.57
N ILE A 24 -14.83 -8.23 0.93
CA ILE A 24 -15.69 -9.36 1.30
C ILE A 24 -15.38 -9.83 2.72
N LEU A 25 -14.10 -10.02 3.06
CA LEU A 25 -13.69 -10.42 4.42
C LEU A 25 -14.00 -9.34 5.46
N ALA A 26 -13.86 -8.06 5.10
CA ALA A 26 -14.18 -6.94 5.96
C ALA A 26 -15.65 -6.92 6.43
N VAL A 27 -16.58 -7.43 5.60
CA VAL A 27 -18.00 -7.56 5.98
C VAL A 27 -18.17 -8.44 7.23
N GLY A 28 -17.41 -9.52 7.34
CA GLY A 28 -17.39 -10.38 8.52
C GLY A 28 -17.04 -9.59 9.79
N SER A 29 -16.02 -8.74 9.72
CA SER A 29 -15.59 -7.88 10.83
C SER A 29 -16.63 -6.84 11.22
N VAL A 30 -17.35 -6.26 10.26
CA VAL A 30 -18.46 -5.34 10.54
C VAL A 30 -19.59 -6.05 11.32
N ARG A 31 -19.89 -7.30 10.96
CA ARG A 31 -20.98 -8.07 11.61
C ARG A 31 -20.61 -8.53 13.01
N THR A 32 -19.39 -8.98 13.20
CA THR A 32 -18.92 -9.58 14.46
C THR A 32 -18.30 -8.56 15.41
N GLY A 33 -17.74 -7.46 14.89
CA GLY A 33 -16.91 -6.53 15.65
C GLY A 33 -15.51 -7.07 15.97
N LEU A 34 -15.12 -8.21 15.36
CA LEU A 34 -13.87 -8.89 15.63
C LEU A 34 -12.80 -8.59 14.55
N PRO A 35 -11.51 -8.55 14.92
CA PRO A 35 -10.41 -8.48 13.97
C PRO A 35 -10.37 -9.70 13.05
N THR A 36 -9.81 -9.55 11.84
CA THR A 36 -9.75 -10.61 10.82
C THR A 36 -9.09 -11.88 11.34
N LEU A 37 -7.94 -11.79 12.01
CA LEU A 37 -7.23 -12.94 12.56
C LEU A 37 -7.98 -13.63 13.72
N VAL A 38 -8.92 -12.96 14.37
CA VAL A 38 -9.80 -13.59 15.36
C VAL A 38 -10.95 -14.32 14.68
N GLN A 39 -11.49 -13.77 13.59
CA GLN A 39 -12.55 -14.40 12.81
C GLN A 39 -12.07 -15.70 12.13
N SER A 40 -10.81 -15.80 11.74
CA SER A 40 -10.25 -17.01 11.15
C SER A 40 -10.35 -18.24 12.07
N ARG A 41 -10.59 -18.04 13.38
CA ARG A 41 -10.93 -19.14 14.31
C ARG A 41 -12.22 -19.88 13.92
N LEU A 42 -13.13 -19.22 13.21
CA LEU A 42 -14.36 -19.87 12.73
C LEU A 42 -14.07 -20.97 11.70
N ALA A 43 -13.03 -20.75 10.88
CA ALA A 43 -12.62 -21.72 9.85
C ALA A 43 -11.61 -22.77 10.38
N PHE A 44 -10.65 -22.34 11.21
CA PHE A 44 -9.53 -23.19 11.64
C PHE A 44 -9.66 -23.72 13.07
N GLY A 45 -10.69 -23.31 13.81
CA GLY A 45 -10.82 -23.61 15.22
C GLY A 45 -9.81 -22.85 16.09
N TYR A 46 -9.89 -23.01 17.41
CA TYR A 46 -9.04 -22.27 18.34
C TYR A 46 -7.55 -22.64 18.23
N HIS A 47 -7.26 -23.94 18.14
CA HIS A 47 -5.88 -24.42 18.06
C HIS A 47 -5.29 -24.29 16.65
N GLY A 48 -6.06 -24.61 15.60
CA GLY A 48 -5.62 -24.53 14.23
C GLY A 48 -5.32 -23.10 13.78
N ASN A 49 -6.03 -22.11 14.34
CA ASN A 49 -5.82 -20.69 14.02
C ASN A 49 -4.46 -20.13 14.49
N LYS A 50 -3.75 -20.81 15.38
CA LYS A 50 -2.42 -20.37 15.82
C LYS A 50 -1.42 -20.30 14.68
N LEU A 51 -1.49 -21.27 13.75
CA LEU A 51 -0.56 -21.36 12.63
C LEU A 51 -0.72 -20.21 11.63
N PRO A 52 -1.90 -19.96 11.02
CA PRO A 52 -2.09 -18.83 10.12
C PRO A 52 -1.88 -17.48 10.82
N THR A 53 -2.22 -17.35 12.10
CA THR A 53 -1.97 -16.12 12.87
C THR A 53 -0.47 -15.86 13.02
N PHE A 54 0.33 -16.90 13.30
CA PHE A 54 1.79 -16.76 13.41
C PHE A 54 2.42 -16.31 12.11
N PHE A 55 2.06 -16.94 10.99
CA PHE A 55 2.58 -16.54 9.67
C PHE A 55 2.10 -15.14 9.25
N GLY A 56 0.84 -14.80 9.53
CA GLY A 56 0.32 -13.46 9.28
C GLY A 56 1.06 -12.38 10.10
N TYR A 57 1.36 -12.67 11.36
CA TYR A 57 2.15 -11.78 12.21
C TYR A 57 3.59 -11.62 11.69
N LEU A 58 4.24 -12.71 11.30
CA LEU A 58 5.60 -12.68 10.75
C LEU A 58 5.66 -11.88 9.44
N ALA A 59 4.72 -12.09 8.55
CA ALA A 59 4.60 -11.31 7.31
C ALA A 59 4.40 -9.82 7.58
N ASN A 60 3.56 -9.47 8.57
CA ASN A 60 3.35 -8.08 8.99
C ASN A 60 4.63 -7.45 9.55
N MET A 61 5.41 -8.19 10.33
CA MET A 61 6.71 -7.72 10.81
C MET A 61 7.66 -7.43 9.65
N GLY A 62 7.73 -8.33 8.66
CA GLY A 62 8.54 -8.12 7.45
C GLY A 62 8.16 -6.84 6.72
N TRP A 63 6.86 -6.62 6.48
CA TRP A 63 6.37 -5.40 5.84
C TRP A 63 6.68 -4.14 6.65
N LYS A 64 6.51 -4.18 7.97
CA LYS A 64 6.84 -3.03 8.84
C LYS A 64 8.32 -2.67 8.77
N VAL A 65 9.21 -3.66 8.81
CA VAL A 65 10.65 -3.41 8.70
C VAL A 65 11.00 -2.81 7.34
N THR A 66 10.43 -3.34 6.26
CA THR A 66 10.65 -2.81 4.91
C THR A 66 10.19 -1.37 4.77
N LEU A 67 8.96 -1.05 5.20
CA LEU A 67 8.41 0.30 5.11
C LEU A 67 9.17 1.28 6.00
N LEU A 68 9.56 0.86 7.21
CA LEU A 68 10.36 1.68 8.12
C LEU A 68 11.74 1.99 7.52
N SER A 69 12.38 1.00 6.91
CA SER A 69 13.65 1.18 6.21
C SER A 69 13.53 2.16 5.04
N MET A 70 12.52 1.97 4.17
CA MET A 70 12.27 2.88 3.04
C MET A 70 11.99 4.31 3.50
N ALA A 71 11.14 4.48 4.50
CA ALA A 71 10.83 5.81 5.04
C ALA A 71 12.08 6.48 5.64
N THR A 72 12.91 5.70 6.34
CA THR A 72 14.16 6.20 6.92
C THR A 72 15.15 6.66 5.86
N THR A 73 15.38 5.83 4.83
CA THR A 73 16.33 6.18 3.75
C THR A 73 15.84 7.39 2.96
N THR A 74 14.56 7.43 2.59
CA THR A 74 13.97 8.58 1.88
C THR A 74 14.08 9.87 2.69
N LEU A 75 13.80 9.82 3.99
CA LEU A 75 13.92 10.99 4.86
C LEU A 75 15.39 11.40 5.01
N ALA A 76 16.31 10.45 5.16
CA ALA A 76 17.74 10.74 5.28
C ALA A 76 18.30 11.38 4.00
N ASP A 77 17.91 10.88 2.83
CA ASP A 77 18.28 11.45 1.54
C ASP A 77 17.74 12.88 1.39
N LEU A 78 16.49 13.11 1.77
CA LEU A 78 15.88 14.44 1.73
C LEU A 78 16.64 15.43 2.63
N VAL A 79 16.90 15.05 3.89
CA VAL A 79 17.61 15.89 4.86
C VAL A 79 19.05 16.16 4.43
N ALA A 80 19.76 15.15 3.92
CA ALA A 80 21.13 15.30 3.47
C ALA A 80 21.25 16.19 2.23
N ASN A 81 20.25 16.17 1.33
CA ASN A 81 20.19 17.08 0.18
C ASN A 81 19.91 18.54 0.59
N LEU A 82 19.16 18.75 1.67
CA LEU A 82 18.90 20.10 2.21
C LEU A 82 20.08 20.64 3.00
N VAL A 83 20.89 19.78 3.61
CA VAL A 83 22.06 20.15 4.45
C VAL A 83 23.31 19.44 3.92
N PRO A 84 24.08 20.04 3.00
CA PRO A 84 25.20 19.38 2.31
C PRO A 84 26.28 18.82 3.23
N GLY A 85 26.42 19.35 4.46
CA GLY A 85 27.36 18.83 5.47
C GLY A 85 27.01 17.44 6.02
N LEU A 86 25.84 16.89 5.68
CA LEU A 86 25.40 15.55 6.07
C LEU A 86 25.61 14.49 5.00
N LEU A 87 26.24 14.85 3.86
CA LEU A 87 26.65 13.93 2.82
C LEU A 87 28.10 13.48 3.06
N ASN A 88 28.38 12.20 2.83
CA ASN A 88 29.74 11.68 2.78
C ASN A 88 30.38 11.89 1.40
N ASP A 89 31.66 11.56 1.23
CA ASP A 89 32.41 11.70 -0.04
C ASP A 89 31.80 10.94 -1.22
N LYS A 90 30.87 10.01 -0.95
CA LYS A 90 30.15 9.23 -1.96
C LYS A 90 28.76 9.80 -2.29
N GLY A 91 28.42 10.97 -1.75
CA GLY A 91 27.10 11.60 -1.95
C GLY A 91 25.94 10.88 -1.23
N MET A 92 26.23 10.05 -0.23
CA MET A 92 25.22 9.36 0.58
C MET A 92 25.12 10.00 1.98
N PRO A 93 23.95 9.93 2.63
CA PRO A 93 23.81 10.43 4.00
C PRO A 93 24.79 9.78 4.98
N VAL A 94 25.39 10.56 5.84
CA VAL A 94 26.26 10.03 6.92
C VAL A 94 25.42 9.19 7.90
N ALA A 95 26.06 8.19 8.53
CA ALA A 95 25.39 7.26 9.44
C ALA A 95 24.62 7.96 10.57
N GLY A 96 25.15 9.07 11.09
CA GLY A 96 24.48 9.88 12.13
C GLY A 96 23.15 10.49 11.64
N CYS A 97 23.11 10.99 10.40
CA CYS A 97 21.87 11.50 9.79
C CYS A 97 20.85 10.36 9.62
N THR A 98 21.27 9.21 9.11
CA THR A 98 20.40 8.05 8.93
C THR A 98 19.82 7.54 10.26
N LEU A 99 20.64 7.45 11.30
CA LEU A 99 20.19 7.06 12.64
C LEU A 99 19.22 8.08 13.25
N GLY A 100 19.47 9.37 13.08
CA GLY A 100 18.56 10.42 13.53
C GLY A 100 17.20 10.34 12.82
N CYS A 101 17.20 10.17 11.49
CA CYS A 101 15.99 9.98 10.69
C CYS A 101 15.25 8.69 11.08
N PHE A 102 15.97 7.59 11.33
CA PHE A 102 15.38 6.35 11.84
C PHE A 102 14.65 6.57 13.17
N ALA A 103 15.29 7.25 14.12
CA ALA A 103 14.67 7.55 15.41
C ALA A 103 13.39 8.38 15.25
N VAL A 104 13.39 9.40 14.39
CA VAL A 104 12.20 10.23 14.10
C VAL A 104 11.07 9.39 13.51
N VAL A 105 11.36 8.60 12.47
CA VAL A 105 10.33 7.75 11.80
C VAL A 105 9.80 6.70 12.77
N LEU A 106 10.67 6.10 13.58
CA LEU A 106 10.29 5.11 14.59
C LEU A 106 9.36 5.74 15.65
N LEU A 107 9.69 6.91 16.18
CA LEU A 107 8.87 7.61 17.17
C LEU A 107 7.51 8.01 16.61
N LEU A 108 7.46 8.49 15.36
CA LEU A 108 6.21 8.80 14.68
C LEU A 108 5.34 7.55 14.49
N THR A 109 5.94 6.44 14.09
CA THR A 109 5.23 5.16 13.92
C THR A 109 4.72 4.62 15.26
N MET A 110 5.52 4.68 16.31
CA MET A 110 5.13 4.24 17.66
C MET A 110 4.05 5.14 18.26
N SER A 111 4.07 6.44 17.98
CA SER A 111 3.04 7.36 18.49
C SER A 111 1.64 6.94 18.01
N GLY A 112 1.50 6.56 16.72
CA GLY A 112 0.24 6.01 16.20
C GLY A 112 -0.24 4.77 16.94
N ALA A 113 0.67 3.87 17.31
CA ALA A 113 0.35 2.66 18.07
C ALA A 113 -0.10 2.96 19.51
N ILE A 114 0.48 3.98 20.16
CA ILE A 114 0.19 4.36 21.56
C ILE A 114 -1.15 5.12 21.66
N TYR A 115 -1.39 6.09 20.78
CA TYR A 115 -2.58 6.94 20.83
C TYR A 115 -3.83 6.30 20.23
N GLY A 116 -3.69 5.15 19.60
CA GLY A 116 -4.77 4.30 19.13
C GLY A 116 -5.48 4.78 17.86
N HIS A 117 -6.57 4.09 17.52
CA HIS A 117 -7.27 4.17 16.24
C HIS A 117 -7.72 5.59 15.82
N GLN A 118 -8.16 6.40 16.76
CA GLN A 118 -8.64 7.76 16.51
C GLN A 118 -7.55 8.69 15.93
N LEU A 119 -6.34 8.60 16.46
CA LEU A 119 -5.20 9.37 15.96
C LEU A 119 -4.75 8.85 14.60
N ILE A 120 -4.72 7.52 14.43
CA ILE A 120 -4.35 6.89 13.17
C ILE A 120 -5.24 7.42 12.03
N ILE A 121 -6.57 7.40 12.18
CA ILE A 121 -7.49 7.91 11.16
C ILE A 121 -7.26 9.40 10.85
N LYS A 122 -6.99 10.23 11.86
CA LYS A 122 -6.73 11.66 11.63
C LYS A 122 -5.44 11.88 10.82
N ILE A 123 -4.37 11.16 11.18
CA ILE A 123 -3.08 11.21 10.49
C ILE A 123 -3.21 10.67 9.06
N GLU A 124 -3.84 9.51 8.88
CA GLU A 124 -4.09 8.91 7.56
C GLU A 124 -4.88 9.85 6.65
N LYS A 125 -5.91 10.50 7.19
CA LYS A 125 -6.69 11.49 6.43
C LYS A 125 -5.83 12.69 6.00
N ALA A 126 -5.01 13.23 6.87
CA ALA A 126 -4.11 14.35 6.56
C ALA A 126 -3.07 13.94 5.50
N ILE A 127 -2.45 12.77 5.66
CA ILE A 127 -1.48 12.22 4.70
C ILE A 127 -2.16 11.97 3.35
N ALA A 128 -3.36 11.40 3.32
CA ALA A 128 -4.08 11.13 2.08
C ALA A 128 -4.37 12.41 1.28
N TRP A 129 -4.81 13.48 1.96
CA TRP A 129 -5.00 14.79 1.32
C TRP A 129 -3.69 15.37 0.80
N LEU A 130 -2.63 15.34 1.62
CA LEU A 130 -1.31 15.84 1.24
C LEU A 130 -0.76 15.08 0.04
N THR A 131 -0.78 13.75 0.07
CA THR A 131 -0.34 12.90 -1.02
C THR A 131 -1.17 13.12 -2.28
N GLY A 132 -2.50 13.27 -2.14
CA GLY A 132 -3.38 13.56 -3.26
C GLY A 132 -3.03 14.89 -3.95
N ILE A 133 -2.80 15.94 -3.17
CA ILE A 133 -2.38 17.24 -3.71
C ILE A 133 -1.03 17.14 -4.42
N PHE A 134 -0.03 16.52 -3.78
CA PHE A 134 1.28 16.33 -4.39
C PHE A 134 1.21 15.48 -5.67
N THR A 135 0.38 14.46 -5.71
CA THR A 135 0.16 13.64 -6.91
C THR A 135 -0.42 14.48 -8.05
N ILE A 136 -1.41 15.34 -7.76
CA ILE A 136 -2.00 16.24 -8.76
C ILE A 136 -0.96 17.25 -9.27
N VAL A 137 -0.21 17.87 -8.36
CA VAL A 137 0.87 18.82 -8.73
C VAL A 137 1.91 18.13 -9.59
N TYR A 138 2.34 16.94 -9.19
CA TYR A 138 3.30 16.13 -9.93
C TYR A 138 2.80 15.81 -11.35
N LEU A 139 1.53 15.44 -11.50
CA LEU A 139 0.90 15.20 -12.79
C LEU A 139 0.98 16.42 -13.71
N PHE A 140 0.69 17.62 -13.20
CA PHE A 140 0.76 18.86 -13.99
C PHE A 140 2.15 19.12 -14.58
N PHE A 141 3.21 18.81 -13.84
CA PHE A 141 4.59 18.99 -14.30
C PHE A 141 5.05 17.86 -15.25
N PHE A 142 4.51 16.66 -15.09
CA PHE A 142 4.99 15.47 -15.82
C PHE A 142 4.23 15.17 -17.10
N ILE A 143 2.92 15.40 -17.17
CA ILE A 143 2.09 15.15 -18.36
C ILE A 143 2.69 15.76 -19.65
N PRO A 144 3.21 17.01 -19.65
CA PRO A 144 3.80 17.60 -20.85
C PRO A 144 5.07 16.91 -21.34
N ASN A 145 5.75 16.17 -20.47
CA ASN A 145 7.03 15.54 -20.75
C ASN A 145 6.92 14.03 -21.10
N ILE A 146 5.70 13.49 -21.16
CA ILE A 146 5.48 12.07 -21.47
C ILE A 146 5.74 11.82 -22.96
N ASN A 147 6.65 10.90 -23.24
CA ASN A 147 6.95 10.48 -24.61
C ASN A 147 5.98 9.39 -25.08
N PHE A 148 4.84 9.80 -25.62
CA PHE A 148 3.80 8.87 -26.11
C PHE A 148 4.26 7.97 -27.25
N SER A 149 5.30 8.36 -28.01
CA SER A 149 5.83 7.54 -29.10
C SER A 149 6.68 6.37 -28.56
N ALA A 150 7.41 6.54 -27.48
CA ALA A 150 8.12 5.47 -26.81
C ALA A 150 7.15 4.46 -26.17
N LEU A 151 6.01 4.96 -25.70
CA LEU A 151 4.89 4.16 -25.15
C LEU A 151 4.31 3.17 -26.20
N SER A 152 4.32 3.53 -27.47
CA SER A 152 3.77 2.71 -28.54
C SER A 152 4.72 1.64 -29.09
N SER A 153 6.02 1.73 -28.77
CA SER A 153 7.09 0.83 -29.27
C SER A 153 7.50 -0.27 -28.27
N ALA A 154 6.83 -0.37 -27.13
CA ALA A 154 7.15 -1.39 -26.13
C ALA A 154 6.83 -2.82 -26.64
N PRO A 155 7.73 -3.81 -26.42
CA PRO A 155 7.58 -5.15 -26.93
C PRO A 155 6.42 -5.92 -26.33
N SER A 156 5.88 -6.88 -27.10
CA SER A 156 4.72 -7.68 -26.73
C SER A 156 4.97 -8.63 -25.54
N GLY A 157 4.07 -8.53 -24.51
CA GLY A 157 4.07 -9.45 -23.39
C GLY A 157 3.37 -10.78 -23.72
N SER A 158 3.89 -11.89 -23.24
CA SER A 158 3.22 -13.18 -23.38
C SER A 158 2.01 -13.27 -22.44
N PHE A 159 1.09 -14.22 -22.71
CA PHE A 159 -0.02 -14.53 -21.79
C PHE A 159 0.49 -14.84 -20.37
N ALA A 160 1.62 -15.53 -20.26
CA ALA A 160 2.25 -15.81 -18.97
C ALA A 160 2.68 -14.53 -18.22
N THR A 161 3.19 -13.54 -18.94
CA THR A 161 3.54 -12.22 -18.38
C THR A 161 2.30 -11.47 -17.89
N PHE A 162 1.19 -11.55 -18.63
CA PHE A 162 -0.08 -10.96 -18.23
C PHE A 162 -0.63 -11.57 -16.94
N VAL A 163 -0.70 -12.90 -16.86
CA VAL A 163 -1.14 -13.62 -15.65
C VAL A 163 -0.18 -13.34 -14.48
N GLY A 164 1.13 -13.35 -14.73
CA GLY A 164 2.14 -12.99 -13.73
C GLY A 164 1.95 -11.57 -13.20
N GLY A 165 1.61 -10.61 -14.06
CA GLY A 165 1.29 -9.23 -13.69
C GLY A 165 0.06 -9.14 -12.79
N ILE A 166 -1.01 -9.89 -13.09
CA ILE A 166 -2.21 -9.97 -12.23
C ILE A 166 -1.82 -10.52 -10.84
N VAL A 167 -1.14 -11.65 -10.79
CA VAL A 167 -0.75 -12.30 -9.53
C VAL A 167 0.15 -11.39 -8.70
N LEU A 168 1.13 -10.74 -9.33
CA LEU A 168 2.03 -9.80 -8.65
C LEU A 168 1.23 -8.63 -8.04
N SER A 169 0.34 -8.02 -8.82
CA SER A 169 -0.48 -6.90 -8.35
C SER A 169 -1.43 -7.32 -7.21
N MET A 170 -2.01 -8.51 -7.31
CA MET A 170 -2.83 -9.05 -6.21
C MET A 170 -2.03 -9.21 -4.92
N THR A 171 -0.80 -9.72 -5.00
CA THR A 171 0.03 -9.98 -3.81
C THR A 171 0.57 -8.69 -3.19
N MET A 172 0.91 -7.69 -4.01
CA MET A 172 1.50 -6.44 -3.54
C MET A 172 0.57 -5.61 -2.66
N VAL A 173 -0.72 -5.60 -2.95
CA VAL A 173 -1.68 -4.73 -2.25
C VAL A 173 -2.78 -5.56 -1.57
N GLY A 174 -3.74 -6.10 -2.32
CA GLY A 174 -4.94 -6.66 -1.72
C GLY A 174 -4.67 -7.89 -0.84
N LEU A 175 -3.91 -8.88 -1.32
CA LEU A 175 -3.60 -10.07 -0.51
C LEU A 175 -2.71 -9.72 0.69
N GLY A 176 -1.84 -8.71 0.58
CA GLY A 176 -1.07 -8.19 1.70
C GLY A 176 -1.94 -7.61 2.82
N PHE A 177 -3.08 -6.97 2.45
CA PHE A 177 -4.04 -6.40 3.39
C PHE A 177 -5.14 -7.37 3.86
N LEU A 178 -5.17 -8.60 3.34
CA LEU A 178 -6.24 -9.55 3.62
C LEU A 178 -6.40 -9.84 5.12
N ASN A 179 -5.28 -9.88 5.84
CA ASN A 179 -5.25 -10.16 7.28
C ASN A 179 -5.65 -8.97 8.16
N TYR A 180 -5.78 -7.76 7.59
CA TYR A 180 -5.99 -6.52 8.35
C TYR A 180 -7.20 -5.71 7.90
N GLY A 181 -7.77 -5.99 6.73
CA GLY A 181 -8.91 -5.23 6.19
C GLY A 181 -10.10 -5.17 7.14
N GLY A 182 -10.33 -6.23 7.89
CA GLY A 182 -11.37 -6.26 8.91
C GLY A 182 -11.06 -5.47 10.17
N ASP A 183 -9.80 -5.18 10.46
CA ASP A 183 -9.40 -4.48 11.68
C ASP A 183 -9.86 -3.03 11.69
N TYR A 184 -9.97 -2.41 10.52
CA TYR A 184 -10.59 -1.10 10.33
C TYR A 184 -12.10 -1.20 10.26
N ALA A 185 -12.64 -2.17 9.52
CA ALA A 185 -14.07 -2.32 9.28
C ALA A 185 -14.87 -2.68 10.54
N ARG A 186 -14.27 -3.30 11.55
CA ARG A 186 -14.93 -3.68 12.82
C ARG A 186 -15.51 -2.50 13.60
N TYR A 187 -15.06 -1.29 13.34
CA TYR A 187 -15.55 -0.07 13.99
C TYR A 187 -16.78 0.53 13.30
N LEU A 188 -17.19 -0.01 12.15
CA LEU A 188 -18.40 0.41 11.46
C LEU A 188 -19.65 -0.12 12.18
N PRO A 189 -20.79 0.59 12.09
CA PRO A 189 -22.06 0.10 12.62
C PRO A 189 -22.42 -1.26 12.03
N ARG A 190 -22.85 -2.21 12.87
CA ARG A 190 -23.20 -3.59 12.44
C ARG A 190 -24.27 -3.67 11.34
N LYS A 191 -25.11 -2.64 11.21
CA LYS A 191 -26.16 -2.53 10.19
C LYS A 191 -25.67 -2.00 8.85
N THR A 192 -24.38 -1.66 8.72
CA THR A 192 -23.81 -1.15 7.47
C THR A 192 -24.02 -2.15 6.32
N PRO A 193 -24.54 -1.72 5.16
CA PRO A 193 -24.81 -2.61 4.03
C PRO A 193 -23.53 -3.27 3.53
N ALA A 194 -23.54 -4.60 3.36
CA ALA A 194 -22.37 -5.35 2.89
C ALA A 194 -21.84 -4.83 1.54
N ARG A 195 -22.75 -4.49 0.61
CA ARG A 195 -22.39 -3.92 -0.70
C ARG A 195 -21.59 -2.62 -0.56
N GLY A 196 -21.98 -1.75 0.39
CA GLY A 196 -21.27 -0.52 0.67
C GLY A 196 -19.87 -0.78 1.23
N VAL A 197 -19.73 -1.72 2.15
CA VAL A 197 -18.41 -2.11 2.71
C VAL A 197 -17.49 -2.63 1.60
N ILE A 198 -17.97 -3.56 0.77
CA ILE A 198 -17.19 -4.13 -0.34
C ILE A 198 -16.81 -3.03 -1.33
N PHE A 199 -17.77 -2.23 -1.78
CA PHE A 199 -17.54 -1.18 -2.78
C PHE A 199 -16.49 -0.15 -2.30
N TRP A 200 -16.68 0.41 -1.11
CA TRP A 200 -15.78 1.45 -0.60
C TRP A 200 -14.40 0.92 -0.21
N THR A 201 -14.31 -0.31 0.31
CA THR A 201 -13.01 -0.95 0.56
C THR A 201 -12.27 -1.22 -0.75
N THR A 202 -12.96 -1.77 -1.75
CA THR A 202 -12.37 -2.08 -3.05
C THR A 202 -11.90 -0.81 -3.76
N THR A 203 -12.79 0.16 -3.94
CA THR A 203 -12.47 1.39 -4.68
C THR A 203 -11.49 2.29 -3.93
N GLY A 204 -11.62 2.37 -2.61
CA GLY A 204 -10.74 3.19 -1.77
C GLY A 204 -9.28 2.74 -1.78
N ILE A 205 -9.02 1.46 -1.97
CA ILE A 205 -7.65 0.92 -2.09
C ILE A 205 -7.23 0.83 -3.56
N ALA A 206 -8.06 0.21 -4.43
CA ALA A 206 -7.66 -0.11 -5.79
C ALA A 206 -7.50 1.12 -6.69
N VAL A 207 -8.35 2.14 -6.54
CA VAL A 207 -8.29 3.33 -7.42
C VAL A 207 -7.01 4.14 -7.24
N PRO A 208 -6.62 4.56 -6.03
CA PRO A 208 -5.38 5.32 -5.84
C PRO A 208 -4.15 4.54 -6.31
N VAL A 209 -4.06 3.25 -5.98
CA VAL A 209 -2.91 2.43 -6.37
C VAL A 209 -2.87 2.21 -7.88
N SER A 210 -4.03 2.03 -8.54
CA SER A 210 -4.10 1.92 -10.00
C SER A 210 -3.65 3.20 -10.70
N VAL A 211 -4.04 4.37 -10.19
CA VAL A 211 -3.58 5.66 -10.71
C VAL A 211 -2.06 5.77 -10.59
N LEU A 212 -1.50 5.46 -9.42
CA LEU A 212 -0.05 5.49 -9.20
C LEU A 212 0.69 4.48 -10.06
N LEU A 213 0.12 3.29 -10.31
CA LEU A 213 0.69 2.30 -11.22
C LEU A 213 0.79 2.85 -12.65
N ILE A 214 -0.33 3.37 -13.17
CA ILE A 214 -0.39 3.94 -14.53
C ILE A 214 0.64 5.07 -14.66
N LEU A 215 0.69 5.97 -13.67
CA LEU A 215 1.67 7.05 -13.64
C LEU A 215 3.12 6.53 -13.62
N GLY A 216 3.41 5.55 -12.78
CA GLY A 216 4.74 4.94 -12.70
C GLY A 216 5.17 4.30 -14.03
N VAL A 217 4.25 3.67 -14.74
CA VAL A 217 4.51 3.09 -16.07
C VAL A 217 4.74 4.18 -17.12
N MET A 218 3.94 5.26 -17.09
CA MET A 218 4.12 6.40 -18.01
C MET A 218 5.44 7.14 -17.80
N LEU A 219 6.00 7.07 -16.60
CA LEU A 219 7.30 7.68 -16.26
C LEU A 219 8.51 6.79 -16.56
N ALA A 220 8.30 5.47 -16.66
CA ALA A 220 9.36 4.51 -16.92
C ALA A 220 9.74 4.41 -18.42
N VAL A 221 9.08 5.16 -19.28
CA VAL A 221 9.22 5.21 -20.74
C VAL A 221 9.66 6.58 -21.20
#